data_c38ba87302b7529006d51c70604046a4
#
_entry.id   c38ba87302b7529006d51c70604046a4
#
_cell.length_a   1.000
_cell.length_b   1.000
_cell.length_c   1.000
_cell.angle_alpha   90.00
_cell.angle_beta   90.00
_cell.angle_gamma   90.00
#
_symmetry.space_group_name_H-M   'P 1'
#
loop_
_entity.id
_entity.type
_entity.pdbx_description
1 polymer ?
#
loop_
_entity_poly.entity_id
_entity_poly.type
_entity_poly.pdbx_seq_one_letter_code
_entity_poly.pdbx_strand_id
1 'polypeptide(L)'
;MFTYSLRTLKEKDLDTVLRWRNDERIRQSMYNDQIITEKQHHQWFKNLNSSKTEHYFIFTIDQTDTGFVSFKDVDHHNHHCYWGFYIGEAQSPKGSGSVMGFLALEWAFQQLEVEKVYGEVLSNNEKSLSYHQSLGFRKEGHFRNHIVRKNKYLDVIRYGLLKEEWIAEKPKVLKTLAERGIDHKDLDTSFNELKN
;
A
#
# COMPACT_ATOMS: atom_id res chain seq x y z
N MET A 1 11.71 20.37 6.22
CA MET A 1 10.43 19.77 6.70
C MET A 1 9.78 19.24 5.45
N PHE A 2 9.46 17.95 5.38
CA PHE A 2 8.83 17.34 4.21
C PHE A 2 7.31 17.42 4.34
N THR A 3 6.60 17.52 3.21
CA THR A 3 5.15 17.34 3.14
C THR A 3 4.85 16.01 2.50
N TYR A 4 4.01 15.21 3.16
CA TYR A 4 3.64 13.86 2.70
C TYR A 4 2.17 13.82 2.32
N SER A 5 1.86 13.30 1.13
CA SER A 5 0.48 13.18 0.68
C SER A 5 0.23 11.94 -0.18
N LEU A 6 -1.06 11.64 -0.36
CA LEU A 6 -1.53 10.72 -1.39
C LEU A 6 -2.24 11.53 -2.47
N ARG A 7 -2.06 11.13 -3.72
CA ARG A 7 -2.85 11.64 -4.86
C ARG A 7 -3.32 10.49 -5.75
N THR A 8 -4.43 10.69 -6.40
CA THR A 8 -4.95 9.68 -7.33
C THR A 8 -3.96 9.39 -8.46
N LEU A 9 -3.84 8.12 -8.85
CA LEU A 9 -3.08 7.67 -10.03
C LEU A 9 -3.67 8.29 -11.30
N LYS A 10 -2.81 8.83 -12.16
CA LYS A 10 -3.18 9.43 -13.45
C LYS A 10 -2.40 8.76 -14.60
N GLU A 11 -2.87 8.91 -15.81
CA GLU A 11 -2.22 8.33 -17.00
C GLU A 11 -0.74 8.76 -17.14
N LYS A 12 -0.40 9.98 -16.79
CA LYS A 12 0.98 10.49 -16.80
C LYS A 12 1.94 9.73 -15.88
N ASP A 13 1.42 8.95 -14.93
CA ASP A 13 2.22 8.23 -13.93
C ASP A 13 2.61 6.82 -14.39
N LEU A 14 2.06 6.36 -15.52
CA LEU A 14 2.18 4.98 -15.96
C LEU A 14 3.62 4.53 -16.15
N ASP A 15 4.45 5.35 -16.78
CA ASP A 15 5.86 5.03 -17.02
C ASP A 15 6.63 4.87 -15.70
N THR A 16 6.37 5.76 -14.74
CA THR A 16 6.98 5.71 -13.41
C THR A 16 6.53 4.46 -12.66
N VAL A 17 5.24 4.18 -12.63
CA VAL A 17 4.68 3.00 -11.94
C VAL A 17 5.17 1.70 -12.60
N LEU A 18 5.25 1.64 -13.92
CA LEU A 18 5.78 0.48 -14.65
C LEU A 18 7.27 0.24 -14.32
N ARG A 19 8.07 1.30 -14.33
CA ARG A 19 9.48 1.24 -13.93
C ARG A 19 9.63 0.69 -12.52
N TRP A 20 8.88 1.21 -11.55
CA TRP A 20 8.90 0.72 -10.17
C TRP A 20 8.46 -0.74 -10.08
N ARG A 21 7.35 -1.08 -10.74
CA ARG A 21 6.77 -2.43 -10.67
C ARG A 21 7.68 -3.49 -11.30
N ASN A 22 8.51 -3.11 -12.27
CA ASN A 22 9.49 -3.97 -12.92
C ASN A 22 10.87 -3.98 -12.23
N ASP A 23 11.12 -3.08 -11.26
CA ASP A 23 12.32 -3.13 -10.42
C ASP A 23 12.37 -4.48 -9.68
N GLU A 24 13.51 -5.18 -9.74
CA GLU A 24 13.68 -6.49 -9.12
C GLU A 24 13.39 -6.46 -7.61
N ARG A 25 13.78 -5.39 -6.92
CA ARG A 25 13.55 -5.15 -5.50
C ARG A 25 12.06 -5.19 -5.14
N ILE A 26 11.19 -4.69 -6.01
CA ILE A 26 9.74 -4.67 -5.82
C ILE A 26 9.14 -5.98 -6.32
N ARG A 27 9.50 -6.41 -7.53
CA ARG A 27 8.98 -7.60 -8.20
C ARG A 27 9.09 -8.86 -7.37
N GLN A 28 10.23 -9.05 -6.66
CA GLN A 28 10.47 -10.19 -5.79
C GLN A 28 9.43 -10.36 -4.67
N SER A 29 8.79 -9.27 -4.27
CA SER A 29 7.80 -9.24 -3.19
C SER A 29 6.35 -9.38 -3.68
N MET A 30 6.13 -9.44 -4.99
CA MET A 30 4.81 -9.53 -5.58
C MET A 30 4.40 -10.99 -5.84
N TYR A 31 3.09 -11.26 -5.88
CA TYR A 31 2.57 -12.58 -6.28
C TYR A 31 3.01 -12.97 -7.69
N ASN A 32 2.98 -12.04 -8.61
CA ASN A 32 3.52 -12.21 -9.95
C ASN A 32 4.85 -11.47 -10.06
N ASP A 33 5.96 -12.20 -10.22
CA ASP A 33 7.30 -11.65 -10.38
C ASP A 33 7.73 -11.48 -11.85
N GLN A 34 6.83 -11.70 -12.79
CA GLN A 34 7.10 -11.49 -14.21
C GLN A 34 7.28 -9.99 -14.52
N ILE A 35 8.10 -9.72 -15.54
CA ILE A 35 8.20 -8.37 -16.09
C ILE A 35 6.87 -8.04 -16.79
N ILE A 36 6.31 -6.90 -16.48
CA ILE A 36 5.09 -6.37 -17.08
C ILE A 36 5.49 -5.54 -18.29
N THR A 37 4.91 -5.85 -19.45
CA THR A 37 5.12 -5.06 -20.66
C THR A 37 4.28 -3.77 -20.62
N GLU A 38 4.70 -2.74 -21.37
CA GLU A 38 3.94 -1.49 -21.50
C GLU A 38 2.49 -1.76 -21.96
N LYS A 39 2.30 -2.66 -22.93
CA LYS A 39 0.97 -3.04 -23.41
C LYS A 39 0.08 -3.59 -22.30
N GLN A 40 0.61 -4.48 -21.46
CA GLN A 40 -0.11 -5.04 -20.32
C GLN A 40 -0.45 -3.96 -19.29
N HIS A 41 0.49 -3.05 -19.04
CA HIS A 41 0.33 -1.98 -18.07
C HIS A 41 -0.72 -0.95 -18.51
N HIS A 42 -0.69 -0.53 -19.79
CA HIS A 42 -1.71 0.35 -20.34
C HIS A 42 -3.10 -0.31 -20.37
N GLN A 43 -3.16 -1.62 -20.69
CA GLN A 43 -4.44 -2.33 -20.66
C GLN A 43 -5.00 -2.42 -19.23
N TRP A 44 -4.15 -2.68 -18.23
CA TRP A 44 -4.54 -2.62 -16.83
C TRP A 44 -5.13 -1.25 -16.47
N PHE A 45 -4.43 -0.16 -16.79
CA PHE A 45 -4.91 1.19 -16.50
C PHE A 45 -6.25 1.52 -17.17
N LYS A 46 -6.44 1.13 -18.43
CA LYS A 46 -7.73 1.32 -19.12
C LYS A 46 -8.87 0.62 -18.41
N ASN A 47 -8.62 -0.57 -17.85
CA ASN A 47 -9.64 -1.32 -17.12
C ASN A 47 -10.00 -0.65 -15.78
N LEU A 48 -9.10 0.15 -15.18
CA LEU A 48 -9.37 0.85 -13.93
C LEU A 48 -10.49 1.88 -14.06
N ASN A 49 -10.57 2.57 -15.19
CA ASN A 49 -11.57 3.62 -15.42
C ASN A 49 -13.03 3.12 -15.35
N SER A 50 -13.23 1.80 -15.39
CA SER A 50 -14.54 1.16 -15.24
C SER A 50 -14.75 0.49 -13.88
N SER A 51 -13.72 0.43 -13.04
CA SER A 51 -13.81 -0.22 -11.73
C SER A 51 -14.34 0.74 -10.67
N LYS A 52 -15.33 0.26 -9.90
CA LYS A 52 -15.84 0.97 -8.71
C LYS A 52 -15.30 0.37 -7.40
N THR A 53 -14.52 -0.70 -7.50
CA THR A 53 -14.03 -1.48 -6.36
C THR A 53 -12.51 -1.45 -6.22
N GLU A 54 -11.87 -0.56 -7.01
CA GLU A 54 -10.41 -0.42 -7.00
C GLU A 54 -10.01 1.05 -6.95
N HIS A 55 -9.05 1.36 -6.07
CA HIS A 55 -8.50 2.71 -5.90
C HIS A 55 -6.98 2.64 -5.90
N TYR A 56 -6.34 3.59 -6.58
CA TYR A 56 -4.90 3.60 -6.80
C TYR A 56 -4.33 4.99 -6.56
N PHE A 57 -3.25 5.05 -5.78
CA PHE A 57 -2.64 6.31 -5.36
C PHE A 57 -1.14 6.30 -5.56
N ILE A 58 -0.63 7.48 -5.84
CA ILE A 58 0.79 7.81 -5.74
C ILE A 58 1.02 8.47 -4.39
N PHE A 59 1.96 7.93 -3.63
CA PHE A 59 2.49 8.56 -2.44
C PHE A 59 3.57 9.54 -2.84
N THR A 60 3.48 10.78 -2.35
CA THR A 60 4.41 11.85 -2.68
C THR A 60 5.09 12.41 -1.44
N ILE A 61 6.32 12.90 -1.62
CA ILE A 61 7.10 13.65 -0.65
C ILE A 61 7.49 14.96 -1.32
N ASP A 62 7.06 16.11 -0.80
CA ASP A 62 7.25 17.43 -1.43
C ASP A 62 6.87 17.41 -2.92
N GLN A 63 5.71 16.85 -3.25
CA GLN A 63 5.18 16.65 -4.60
C GLN A 63 6.01 15.70 -5.50
N THR A 64 7.08 15.08 -4.97
CA THR A 64 7.87 14.09 -5.70
C THR A 64 7.24 12.71 -5.54
N ASP A 65 6.95 12.06 -6.66
CA ASP A 65 6.39 10.71 -6.70
C ASP A 65 7.38 9.71 -6.08
N THR A 66 6.94 8.99 -5.04
CA THR A 66 7.83 8.21 -4.20
C THR A 66 7.38 6.76 -4.01
N GLY A 67 6.08 6.52 -4.01
CA GLY A 67 5.52 5.20 -3.76
C GLY A 67 4.13 5.02 -4.33
N PHE A 68 3.60 3.83 -4.16
CA PHE A 68 2.33 3.41 -4.73
C PHE A 68 1.50 2.67 -3.70
N VAL A 69 0.20 2.98 -3.67
CA VAL A 69 -0.79 2.32 -2.81
C VAL A 69 -1.98 1.92 -3.66
N SER A 70 -2.54 0.77 -3.38
CA SER A 70 -3.79 0.30 -4.00
C SER A 70 -4.73 -0.28 -2.97
N PHE A 71 -6.03 -0.05 -3.18
CA PHE A 71 -7.12 -0.78 -2.52
C PHE A 71 -7.91 -1.48 -3.61
N LYS A 72 -8.14 -2.77 -3.44
CA LYS A 72 -8.80 -3.65 -4.41
C LYS A 72 -9.87 -4.47 -3.71
N ASP A 73 -10.72 -5.08 -4.51
CA ASP A 73 -11.76 -5.97 -3.99
C ASP A 73 -12.56 -5.28 -2.86
N VAL A 74 -12.86 -3.98 -3.06
CA VAL A 74 -13.68 -3.23 -2.10
C VAL A 74 -15.07 -3.82 -2.11
N ASP A 75 -15.40 -4.51 -1.01
CA ASP A 75 -16.69 -5.12 -0.78
C ASP A 75 -17.52 -4.24 0.16
N HIS A 76 -18.40 -3.43 -0.42
CA HIS A 76 -19.28 -2.54 0.34
C HIS A 76 -20.39 -3.29 1.10
N HIS A 77 -20.66 -4.56 0.75
CA HIS A 77 -21.64 -5.37 1.48
C HIS A 77 -21.04 -5.96 2.76
N ASN A 78 -19.80 -6.45 2.67
CA ASN A 78 -19.09 -7.06 3.80
C ASN A 78 -18.08 -6.09 4.46
N HIS A 79 -18.02 -4.85 3.99
CA HIS A 79 -17.21 -3.76 4.53
C HIS A 79 -15.71 -4.08 4.69
N HIS A 80 -15.10 -4.66 3.65
CA HIS A 80 -13.65 -4.91 3.65
C HIS A 80 -12.99 -4.63 2.29
N CYS A 81 -11.67 -4.48 2.30
CA CYS A 81 -10.88 -4.35 1.08
C CYS A 81 -9.49 -4.99 1.23
N TYR A 82 -8.92 -5.40 0.09
CA TYR A 82 -7.53 -5.80 -0.03
C TYR A 82 -6.65 -4.58 -0.29
N TRP A 83 -5.51 -4.44 0.42
CA TRP A 83 -4.55 -3.39 0.13
C TRP A 83 -3.23 -3.92 -0.40
N GLY A 84 -2.54 -3.09 -1.18
CA GLY A 84 -1.21 -3.35 -1.68
C GLY A 84 -0.41 -2.05 -1.76
N PHE A 85 0.90 -2.13 -1.55
CA PHE A 85 1.75 -0.94 -1.51
C PHE A 85 3.21 -1.27 -1.78
N TYR A 86 3.96 -0.28 -2.21
CA TYR A 86 5.42 -0.30 -2.22
C TYR A 86 6.01 1.11 -2.29
N ILE A 87 7.22 1.27 -1.74
CA ILE A 87 8.05 2.44 -1.98
C ILE A 87 8.77 2.23 -3.30
N GLY A 88 8.46 3.05 -4.29
CA GLY A 88 9.00 2.99 -5.64
C GLY A 88 10.44 3.49 -5.70
N GLU A 89 10.71 4.66 -5.11
CA GLU A 89 12.02 5.27 -5.13
C GLU A 89 12.95 4.69 -4.05
N ALA A 90 14.09 4.14 -4.49
CA ALA A 90 15.05 3.46 -3.61
C ALA A 90 15.72 4.40 -2.59
N GLN A 91 15.83 5.67 -2.93
CA GLN A 91 16.49 6.70 -2.09
C GLN A 91 15.51 7.50 -1.23
N SER A 92 14.31 6.98 -1.00
CA SER A 92 13.32 7.64 -0.15
C SER A 92 13.82 7.83 1.28
N PRO A 93 13.48 8.93 1.96
CA PRO A 93 13.81 9.16 3.35
C PRO A 93 13.40 7.99 4.26
N LYS A 94 14.18 7.74 5.29
CA LYS A 94 13.82 6.72 6.30
C LYS A 94 12.48 7.08 6.94
N GLY A 95 11.60 6.09 7.06
CA GLY A 95 10.26 6.31 7.61
C GLY A 95 9.17 6.53 6.55
N SER A 96 9.51 6.81 5.29
CA SER A 96 8.53 7.03 4.20
C SER A 96 7.48 5.92 4.09
N GLY A 97 7.88 4.66 4.25
CA GLY A 97 6.94 3.54 4.24
C GLY A 97 5.90 3.64 5.38
N SER A 98 6.32 4.01 6.59
CA SER A 98 5.42 4.15 7.73
C SER A 98 4.44 5.31 7.54
N VAL A 99 4.90 6.42 6.96
CA VAL A 99 4.04 7.55 6.59
C VAL A 99 3.03 7.15 5.53
N MET A 100 3.49 6.50 4.45
CA MET A 100 2.61 6.02 3.38
C MET A 100 1.52 5.10 3.93
N GLY A 101 1.87 4.16 4.80
CA GLY A 101 0.89 3.26 5.42
C GLY A 101 -0.08 3.98 6.32
N PHE A 102 0.40 4.95 7.12
CA PHE A 102 -0.47 5.79 7.93
C PHE A 102 -1.52 6.52 7.07
N LEU A 103 -1.08 7.25 6.05
CA LEU A 103 -1.98 7.99 5.15
C LEU A 103 -2.95 7.06 4.41
N ALA A 104 -2.46 5.90 3.97
CA ALA A 104 -3.28 4.92 3.27
C ALA A 104 -4.40 4.35 4.16
N LEU A 105 -4.09 3.98 5.40
CA LEU A 105 -5.08 3.46 6.34
C LEU A 105 -6.07 4.54 6.79
N GLU A 106 -5.60 5.77 7.04
CA GLU A 106 -6.49 6.90 7.31
C GLU A 106 -7.49 7.10 6.17
N TRP A 107 -7.00 7.12 4.92
CA TRP A 107 -7.87 7.26 3.78
C TRP A 107 -8.86 6.10 3.66
N ALA A 108 -8.41 4.86 3.78
CA ALA A 108 -9.28 3.69 3.64
C ALA A 108 -10.43 3.70 4.65
N PHE A 109 -10.12 3.87 5.93
CA PHE A 109 -11.13 3.85 6.99
C PHE A 109 -12.04 5.09 7.02
N GLN A 110 -11.61 6.22 6.42
CA GLN A 110 -12.42 7.43 6.37
C GLN A 110 -13.26 7.55 5.10
N GLN A 111 -12.78 7.03 3.96
CA GLN A 111 -13.39 7.29 2.65
C GLN A 111 -14.05 6.07 2.00
N LEU A 112 -13.58 4.84 2.29
CA LEU A 112 -14.14 3.62 1.68
C LEU A 112 -15.30 3.01 2.48
N GLU A 113 -15.59 3.53 3.67
CA GLU A 113 -16.62 2.96 4.55
C GLU A 113 -16.41 1.47 4.86
N VAL A 114 -15.12 1.03 4.91
CA VAL A 114 -14.76 -0.34 5.26
C VAL A 114 -14.48 -0.46 6.76
N GLU A 115 -14.79 -1.63 7.31
CA GLU A 115 -14.50 -1.99 8.69
C GLU A 115 -13.22 -2.83 8.80
N LYS A 116 -12.71 -3.30 7.65
CA LYS A 116 -11.52 -4.15 7.62
C LYS A 116 -10.66 -3.89 6.38
N VAL A 117 -9.35 -3.73 6.60
CA VAL A 117 -8.33 -3.78 5.57
C VAL A 117 -7.51 -5.05 5.74
N TYR A 118 -7.27 -5.80 4.67
CA TYR A 118 -6.43 -6.99 4.72
C TYR A 118 -5.41 -7.01 3.60
N GLY A 119 -4.33 -7.77 3.80
CA GLY A 119 -3.27 -7.93 2.82
C GLY A 119 -2.55 -9.26 2.98
N GLU A 120 -1.76 -9.62 1.99
CA GLU A 120 -1.03 -10.88 1.97
C GLU A 120 0.45 -10.62 1.71
N VAL A 121 1.28 -11.36 2.41
CA VAL A 121 2.74 -11.20 2.40
C VAL A 121 3.40 -12.55 2.16
N LEU A 122 4.34 -12.61 1.22
CA LEU A 122 5.18 -13.78 1.01
C LEU A 122 6.03 -14.02 2.27
N SER A 123 6.15 -15.27 2.70
CA SER A 123 6.81 -15.64 3.95
C SER A 123 8.30 -15.26 4.04
N ASN A 124 8.95 -15.04 2.90
CA ASN A 124 10.33 -14.60 2.81
C ASN A 124 10.49 -13.06 2.81
N ASN A 125 9.40 -12.30 2.85
CA ASN A 125 9.44 -10.84 2.90
C ASN A 125 9.35 -10.33 4.35
N GLU A 126 10.41 -10.55 5.13
CA GLU A 126 10.47 -10.18 6.55
C GLU A 126 10.19 -8.71 6.80
N LYS A 127 10.61 -7.83 5.87
CA LYS A 127 10.34 -6.38 5.97
C LYS A 127 8.84 -6.08 5.95
N SER A 128 8.10 -6.71 5.03
CA SER A 128 6.65 -6.52 4.92
C SER A 128 5.90 -7.19 6.08
N LEU A 129 6.37 -8.36 6.56
CA LEU A 129 5.80 -9.01 7.75
C LEU A 129 5.90 -8.08 8.97
N SER A 130 7.09 -7.57 9.27
CA SER A 130 7.32 -6.63 10.38
C SER A 130 6.58 -5.31 10.19
N TYR A 131 6.47 -4.84 8.95
CA TYR A 131 5.77 -3.61 8.62
C TYR A 131 4.27 -3.69 8.94
N HIS A 132 3.58 -4.76 8.52
CA HIS A 132 2.17 -4.97 8.86
C HIS A 132 1.95 -4.98 10.37
N GLN A 133 2.81 -5.71 11.11
CA GLN A 133 2.74 -5.75 12.58
C GLN A 133 2.94 -4.36 13.21
N SER A 134 3.85 -3.55 12.65
CA SER A 134 4.12 -2.19 13.16
C SER A 134 2.96 -1.21 12.95
N LEU A 135 2.04 -1.52 12.03
CA LEU A 135 0.80 -0.78 11.79
C LEU A 135 -0.41 -1.35 12.54
N GLY A 136 -0.20 -2.40 13.37
CA GLY A 136 -1.26 -3.02 14.16
C GLY A 136 -2.00 -4.18 13.48
N PHE A 137 -1.61 -4.57 12.28
CA PHE A 137 -2.21 -5.72 11.61
C PHE A 137 -1.96 -7.01 12.39
N ARG A 138 -2.97 -7.87 12.43
CA ARG A 138 -2.90 -9.21 13.03
C ARG A 138 -2.87 -10.29 11.97
N LYS A 139 -2.13 -11.36 12.24
CA LYS A 139 -2.09 -12.54 11.39
C LYS A 139 -3.46 -13.26 11.47
N GLU A 140 -4.10 -13.47 10.32
CA GLU A 140 -5.38 -14.15 10.22
C GLU A 140 -5.29 -15.49 9.49
N GLY A 141 -4.24 -15.70 8.69
CA GLY A 141 -4.08 -16.92 7.92
C GLY A 141 -2.64 -17.25 7.59
N HIS A 142 -2.42 -18.52 7.26
CA HIS A 142 -1.15 -19.05 6.81
C HIS A 142 -1.43 -20.08 5.71
N PHE A 143 -1.13 -19.71 4.47
CA PHE A 143 -1.30 -20.56 3.30
C PHE A 143 0.04 -21.23 2.99
N ARG A 144 0.14 -22.52 3.30
CA ARG A 144 1.37 -23.28 3.11
C ARG A 144 1.60 -23.64 1.65
N ASN A 145 2.86 -23.52 1.17
CA ASN A 145 3.25 -23.88 -0.20
C ASN A 145 2.37 -23.20 -1.28
N HIS A 146 2.02 -21.93 -1.06
CA HIS A 146 1.01 -21.25 -1.85
C HIS A 146 1.57 -20.67 -3.17
N ILE A 147 2.83 -20.27 -3.19
CA ILE A 147 3.49 -19.66 -4.35
C ILE A 147 4.75 -20.44 -4.71
N VAL A 148 5.01 -20.60 -6.01
CA VAL A 148 6.26 -21.17 -6.51
C VAL A 148 7.19 -20.04 -6.98
N ARG A 149 8.42 -20.02 -6.47
CA ARG A 149 9.49 -19.12 -6.87
C ARG A 149 10.79 -19.88 -7.09
N LYS A 150 11.36 -19.80 -8.32
CA LYS A 150 12.64 -20.47 -8.63
C LYS A 150 12.67 -21.92 -8.13
N ASN A 151 11.63 -22.68 -8.43
CA ASN A 151 11.41 -24.09 -8.01
C ASN A 151 11.34 -24.32 -6.49
N LYS A 152 11.07 -23.27 -5.70
CA LYS A 152 10.82 -23.40 -4.25
C LYS A 152 9.39 -22.95 -3.95
N TYR A 153 8.75 -23.64 -3.02
CA TYR A 153 7.47 -23.24 -2.48
C TYR A 153 7.66 -22.18 -1.41
N LEU A 154 6.85 -21.14 -1.46
CA LEU A 154 6.75 -20.09 -0.45
C LEU A 154 5.35 -20.12 0.16
N ASP A 155 5.32 -19.91 1.45
CA ASP A 155 4.07 -19.68 2.15
C ASP A 155 3.61 -18.23 1.97
N VAL A 156 2.33 -18.01 2.21
CA VAL A 156 1.74 -16.67 2.24
C VAL A 156 1.07 -16.47 3.60
N ILE A 157 1.30 -15.31 4.18
CA ILE A 157 0.70 -14.91 5.44
C ILE A 157 -0.36 -13.85 5.16
N ARG A 158 -1.61 -14.11 5.57
CA ARG A 158 -2.67 -13.11 5.54
C ARG A 158 -2.67 -12.32 6.84
N TYR A 159 -2.73 -11.00 6.68
CA TYR A 159 -2.89 -10.03 7.74
C TYR A 159 -4.21 -9.28 7.58
N GLY A 160 -4.87 -8.98 8.70
CA GLY A 160 -6.05 -8.12 8.76
C GLY A 160 -5.89 -7.06 9.81
N LEU A 161 -6.55 -5.93 9.60
CA LEU A 161 -6.65 -4.80 10.52
C LEU A 161 -8.10 -4.33 10.54
N LEU A 162 -8.71 -4.33 11.72
CA LEU A 162 -10.04 -3.77 11.91
C LEU A 162 -9.96 -2.27 12.16
N LYS A 163 -10.99 -1.55 11.79
CA LYS A 163 -11.09 -0.09 11.99
C LYS A 163 -10.92 0.30 13.46
N GLU A 164 -11.54 -0.44 14.38
CA GLU A 164 -11.39 -0.21 15.82
C GLU A 164 -9.96 -0.46 16.32
N GLU A 165 -9.27 -1.47 15.76
CA GLU A 165 -7.87 -1.74 16.06
C GLU A 165 -6.97 -0.61 15.55
N TRP A 166 -7.25 -0.09 14.33
CA TRP A 166 -6.54 1.06 13.80
C TRP A 166 -6.70 2.31 14.69
N ILE A 167 -7.92 2.59 15.14
CA ILE A 167 -8.18 3.72 16.05
C ILE A 167 -7.34 3.60 17.32
N ALA A 168 -7.18 2.39 17.86
CA ALA A 168 -6.39 2.12 19.05
C ALA A 168 -4.87 2.20 18.80
N GLU A 169 -4.38 1.73 17.64
CA GLU A 169 -2.94 1.70 17.31
C GLU A 169 -2.42 3.02 16.71
N LYS A 170 -3.27 3.80 16.05
CA LYS A 170 -2.92 5.07 15.40
C LYS A 170 -2.09 6.02 16.26
N PRO A 171 -2.39 6.26 17.56
CA PRO A 171 -1.57 7.13 18.40
C PRO A 171 -0.13 6.64 18.56
N LYS A 172 0.08 5.34 18.60
CA LYS A 172 1.39 4.70 18.71
C LYS A 172 2.18 4.84 17.41
N VAL A 173 1.50 4.69 16.27
CA VAL A 173 2.12 4.93 14.95
C VAL A 173 2.57 6.39 14.83
N LEU A 174 1.71 7.35 15.18
CA LEU A 174 2.04 8.78 15.19
C LEU A 174 3.22 9.10 16.11
N LYS A 175 3.26 8.51 17.32
CA LYS A 175 4.39 8.66 18.23
C LYS A 175 5.70 8.16 17.60
N THR A 176 5.66 7.00 16.94
CA THR A 176 6.82 6.43 16.26
C THR A 176 7.29 7.33 15.08
N LEU A 177 6.37 7.98 14.38
CA LEU A 177 6.70 8.95 13.32
C LEU A 177 7.35 10.19 13.92
N ALA A 178 6.79 10.74 15.01
CA ALA A 178 7.35 11.90 15.72
C ALA A 178 8.77 11.64 16.25
N GLU A 179 9.04 10.46 16.79
CA GLU A 179 10.38 10.04 17.22
C GLU A 179 11.40 9.99 16.07
N ARG A 180 10.92 9.91 14.82
CA ARG A 180 11.73 9.98 13.59
C ARG A 180 11.79 11.39 13.00
N GLY A 181 11.23 12.39 13.68
CA GLY A 181 11.20 13.78 13.22
C GLY A 181 10.12 14.08 12.17
N ILE A 182 9.08 13.25 12.11
CA ILE A 182 7.93 13.44 11.21
C ILE A 182 6.71 13.82 12.05
N ASP A 183 6.33 15.08 11.98
CA ASP A 183 5.20 15.60 12.75
C ASP A 183 3.86 15.37 12.04
N HIS A 184 2.77 15.31 12.79
CA HIS A 184 1.42 15.17 12.24
C HIS A 184 1.07 16.27 11.22
N LYS A 185 1.55 17.50 11.41
CA LYS A 185 1.34 18.63 10.48
C LYS A 185 2.01 18.44 9.11
N ASP A 186 2.96 17.51 9.00
CA ASP A 186 3.66 17.17 7.77
C ASP A 186 2.84 16.19 6.90
N LEU A 187 1.75 15.62 7.48
CA LEU A 187 0.89 14.62 6.87
C LEU A 187 -0.36 15.28 6.32
N ASP A 188 -0.55 15.26 5.01
CA ASP A 188 -1.80 15.73 4.40
C ASP A 188 -2.88 14.65 4.52
N THR A 189 -3.71 14.79 5.56
CA THR A 189 -4.87 13.93 5.82
C THR A 189 -6.18 14.56 5.35
N SER A 190 -6.15 15.68 4.65
CA SER A 190 -7.35 16.34 4.13
C SER A 190 -8.03 15.56 3.02
N PHE A 191 -7.24 14.80 2.26
CA PHE A 191 -7.65 13.98 1.11
C PHE A 191 -8.50 14.75 0.09
N ASN A 192 -8.34 16.08 0.01
CA ASN A 192 -9.16 16.94 -0.85
C ASN A 192 -8.98 16.62 -2.34
N GLU A 193 -7.78 16.21 -2.75
CA GLU A 193 -7.47 15.80 -4.13
C GLU A 193 -7.99 14.38 -4.48
N LEU A 194 -8.51 13.65 -3.49
CA LEU A 194 -8.96 12.27 -3.63
C LEU A 194 -10.49 12.13 -3.63
N LYS A 195 -11.21 13.26 -3.50
CA LYS A 195 -12.67 13.33 -3.58
C LYS A 195 -13.06 13.46 -5.06
N ASN A 196 -13.37 12.32 -5.69
CA ASN A 196 -14.02 12.29 -7.01
C ASN A 196 -15.38 11.61 -6.90
#